data_6ea7c18be7a704ef47bef2f34417b290
#
_entry.id   6ea7c18be7a704ef47bef2f34417b290
#
_cell.length_a   1.000
_cell.length_b   1.000
_cell.length_c   1.000
_cell.angle_alpha   90.00
_cell.angle_beta   90.00
_cell.angle_gamma   90.00
#
_symmetry.space_group_name_H-M   'P 1'
#
loop_
_entity.id
_entity.type
_entity.pdbx_description
1 polymer ?
#
loop_
_entity_poly.entity_id
_entity_poly.type
_entity_poly.pdbx_seq_one_letter_code
_entity_poly.pdbx_strand_id
1 'polypeptide(L)'
;MKISILGAGDFGTALGSILAERGCDIDYYDAAFERERLSDVLSKAKFIVLCVPSKSVPHLLPYIPKNIPLIIATKGLLTDDCFKDFEDYMVLSGPGFAVDIKARKKVYLTATDQRVIDLFTLPTLQFDYTNDRRGVLMCGSLKNVYAILAGMKGLQRMTPEWYDFVHQANKEIGKLLMNNSADSNTADLECGIGDLKLTCGMPSRNYEYGTILANRAGFEPENTVEGLTAARRIKRGEINIPEGLPLLTEVLSQLN
;
A
#
# COMPACT_ATOMS: atom_id res chain seq x y z
N MET A 1 5.71 0.37 -25.47
CA MET A 1 6.36 1.31 -24.51
C MET A 1 7.04 0.47 -23.44
N LYS A 2 8.31 0.78 -23.07
CA LYS A 2 9.04 0.02 -22.05
C LYS A 2 8.70 0.51 -20.63
N ILE A 3 8.35 -0.40 -19.75
CA ILE A 3 8.05 -0.13 -18.32
C ILE A 3 8.88 -1.07 -17.46
N SER A 4 9.55 -0.53 -16.46
CA SER A 4 10.36 -1.30 -15.50
C SER A 4 9.61 -1.46 -14.19
N ILE A 5 9.47 -2.70 -13.73
CA ILE A 5 8.81 -3.03 -12.46
C ILE A 5 9.86 -3.48 -11.45
N LEU A 6 10.02 -2.70 -10.39
CA LEU A 6 10.90 -3.01 -9.27
C LEU A 6 10.11 -3.74 -8.19
N GLY A 7 10.35 -5.03 -8.04
CA GLY A 7 9.61 -5.98 -7.21
C GLY A 7 8.79 -6.95 -8.06
N ALA A 8 9.35 -8.15 -8.34
CA ALA A 8 8.71 -9.20 -9.11
C ALA A 8 7.88 -10.18 -8.25
N GLY A 9 7.40 -9.72 -7.10
CA GLY A 9 6.46 -10.46 -6.27
C GLY A 9 5.06 -10.56 -6.88
N ASP A 10 4.11 -11.13 -6.14
CA ASP A 10 2.74 -11.36 -6.63
C ASP A 10 2.07 -10.09 -7.16
N PHE A 11 2.19 -8.97 -6.43
CA PHE A 11 1.53 -7.72 -6.83
C PHE A 11 2.22 -7.08 -8.05
N GLY A 12 3.56 -7.02 -8.07
CA GLY A 12 4.30 -6.50 -9.23
C GLY A 12 4.05 -7.29 -10.49
N THR A 13 4.03 -8.63 -10.42
CA THR A 13 3.71 -9.49 -11.57
C THR A 13 2.24 -9.37 -12.00
N ALA A 14 1.31 -9.13 -11.07
CA ALA A 14 -0.08 -8.86 -11.40
C ALA A 14 -0.23 -7.53 -12.18
N LEU A 15 0.40 -6.45 -11.71
CA LEU A 15 0.42 -5.17 -12.43
C LEU A 15 1.09 -5.30 -13.80
N GLY A 16 2.22 -6.00 -13.88
CA GLY A 16 2.90 -6.24 -15.15
C GLY A 16 2.07 -7.03 -16.14
N SER A 17 1.23 -7.97 -15.69
CA SER A 17 0.31 -8.69 -16.58
C SER A 17 -0.74 -7.78 -17.21
N ILE A 18 -1.19 -6.74 -16.50
CA ILE A 18 -2.11 -5.72 -17.05
C ILE A 18 -1.39 -4.89 -18.11
N LEU A 19 -0.20 -4.40 -17.78
CA LEU A 19 0.60 -3.57 -18.69
C LEU A 19 1.00 -4.33 -19.97
N ALA A 20 1.35 -5.62 -19.85
CA ALA A 20 1.65 -6.48 -21.00
C ALA A 20 0.43 -6.67 -21.91
N GLU A 21 -0.77 -6.86 -21.33
CA GLU A 21 -2.04 -6.93 -22.09
C GLU A 21 -2.35 -5.61 -22.82
N ARG A 22 -1.87 -4.48 -22.28
CA ARG A 22 -1.91 -3.15 -22.89
C ARG A 22 -0.82 -2.92 -23.96
N GLY A 23 -0.03 -3.95 -24.29
CA GLY A 23 1.03 -3.88 -25.29
C GLY A 23 2.32 -3.19 -24.82
N CYS A 24 2.54 -3.11 -23.50
CA CYS A 24 3.78 -2.61 -22.95
C CYS A 24 4.84 -3.72 -22.91
N ASP A 25 6.10 -3.34 -23.11
CA ASP A 25 7.29 -4.16 -22.91
C ASP A 25 7.71 -4.05 -21.45
N ILE A 26 7.70 -5.18 -20.71
CA ILE A 26 7.88 -5.18 -19.28
C ILE A 26 9.20 -5.84 -18.88
N ASP A 27 10.05 -5.07 -18.20
CA ASP A 27 11.23 -5.58 -17.51
C ASP A 27 11.00 -5.63 -16.00
N TYR A 28 11.48 -6.71 -15.38
CA TYR A 28 11.38 -6.90 -13.93
C TYR A 28 12.75 -6.88 -13.27
N TYR A 29 12.81 -6.25 -12.11
CA TYR A 29 13.91 -6.38 -11.15
C TYR A 29 13.39 -6.87 -9.80
N ASP A 30 14.11 -7.79 -9.18
CA ASP A 30 13.87 -8.25 -7.82
C ASP A 30 15.19 -8.39 -7.06
N ALA A 31 15.12 -8.38 -5.72
CA ALA A 31 16.29 -8.53 -4.86
C ALA A 31 17.04 -9.88 -5.02
N ALA A 32 16.36 -10.87 -5.61
CA ALA A 32 16.97 -12.15 -5.98
C ALA A 32 17.89 -12.07 -7.20
N PHE A 33 17.88 -10.94 -7.93
CA PHE A 33 18.70 -10.72 -9.11
C PHE A 33 20.00 -9.99 -8.74
N GLU A 34 21.02 -10.15 -9.59
CA GLU A 34 22.27 -9.42 -9.45
C GLU A 34 22.05 -7.91 -9.58
N ARG A 35 22.82 -7.12 -8.85
CA ARG A 35 22.66 -5.67 -8.77
C ARG A 35 22.91 -4.95 -10.10
N GLU A 36 23.84 -5.47 -10.92
CA GLU A 36 24.14 -4.98 -12.25
C GLU A 36 22.92 -4.99 -13.15
N ARG A 37 22.03 -5.96 -12.97
CA ARG A 37 20.76 -6.06 -13.72
C ARG A 37 19.81 -4.88 -13.47
N LEU A 38 19.90 -4.19 -12.33
CA LEU A 38 19.06 -3.02 -12.06
C LEU A 38 19.28 -1.91 -13.10
N SER A 39 20.54 -1.62 -13.43
CA SER A 39 20.89 -0.65 -14.47
C SER A 39 20.30 -0.99 -15.82
N ASP A 40 20.37 -2.27 -16.20
CA ASP A 40 19.84 -2.75 -17.49
C ASP A 40 18.30 -2.65 -17.52
N VAL A 41 17.63 -3.05 -16.44
CA VAL A 41 16.17 -2.96 -16.30
C VAL A 41 15.70 -1.51 -16.39
N LEU A 42 16.42 -0.58 -15.76
CA LEU A 42 16.07 0.84 -15.78
C LEU A 42 16.43 1.53 -17.11
N SER A 43 17.32 0.92 -17.90
CA SER A 43 17.70 1.47 -19.20
C SER A 43 16.50 1.55 -20.15
N LYS A 44 16.29 2.74 -20.76
CA LYS A 44 15.19 2.98 -21.71
C LYS A 44 13.76 2.90 -21.11
N ALA A 45 13.61 2.77 -19.78
CA ALA A 45 12.29 2.82 -19.14
C ALA A 45 11.61 4.16 -19.43
N LYS A 46 10.33 4.12 -19.77
CA LYS A 46 9.47 5.32 -19.89
C LYS A 46 8.67 5.57 -18.60
N PHE A 47 8.44 4.52 -17.84
CA PHE A 47 7.88 4.55 -16.49
C PHE A 47 8.58 3.49 -15.64
N ILE A 48 8.70 3.78 -14.35
CA ILE A 48 9.17 2.83 -13.34
C ILE A 48 8.02 2.59 -12.37
N VAL A 49 7.69 1.32 -12.09
CA VAL A 49 6.68 0.92 -11.12
C VAL A 49 7.39 0.31 -9.90
N LEU A 50 7.22 0.93 -8.74
CA LEU A 50 7.85 0.50 -7.49
C LEU A 50 6.87 -0.36 -6.69
N CYS A 51 7.13 -1.67 -6.60
CA CYS A 51 6.29 -2.69 -5.95
C CYS A 51 7.04 -3.50 -4.88
N VAL A 52 8.16 -3.00 -4.36
CA VAL A 52 8.94 -3.68 -3.34
C VAL A 52 8.34 -3.49 -1.95
N PRO A 53 8.68 -4.32 -0.94
CA PRO A 53 8.34 -4.06 0.46
C PRO A 53 8.87 -2.68 0.92
N SER A 54 8.10 -1.97 1.77
CA SER A 54 8.43 -0.59 2.20
C SER A 54 9.83 -0.45 2.78
N LYS A 55 10.32 -1.46 3.52
CA LYS A 55 11.69 -1.51 4.08
C LYS A 55 12.80 -1.51 3.02
N SER A 56 12.51 -1.94 1.80
CA SER A 56 13.48 -2.00 0.70
C SER A 56 13.57 -0.71 -0.09
N VAL A 57 12.57 0.18 0.04
CA VAL A 57 12.51 1.44 -0.72
C VAL A 57 13.76 2.31 -0.53
N PRO A 58 14.22 2.61 0.70
CA PRO A 58 15.39 3.46 0.90
C PRO A 58 16.66 2.92 0.23
N HIS A 59 16.77 1.61 0.10
CA HIS A 59 17.94 0.95 -0.51
C HIS A 59 17.93 1.03 -2.05
N LEU A 60 16.76 1.20 -2.67
CA LEU A 60 16.62 1.28 -4.12
C LEU A 60 16.61 2.72 -4.64
N LEU A 61 16.07 3.68 -3.89
CA LEU A 61 15.92 5.06 -4.32
C LEU A 61 17.20 5.72 -4.88
N PRO A 62 18.41 5.46 -4.31
CA PRO A 62 19.66 6.04 -4.85
C PRO A 62 19.99 5.60 -6.29
N TYR A 63 19.45 4.48 -6.74
CA TYR A 63 19.71 3.90 -8.07
C TYR A 63 18.63 4.20 -9.10
N ILE A 64 17.49 4.75 -8.67
CA ILE A 64 16.38 5.09 -9.56
C ILE A 64 16.61 6.47 -10.17
N PRO A 65 16.63 6.60 -11.53
CA PRO A 65 16.74 7.90 -12.20
C PRO A 65 15.60 8.83 -11.78
N LYS A 66 15.94 10.07 -11.40
CA LYS A 66 14.98 11.04 -10.87
C LYS A 66 14.09 11.70 -11.93
N ASN A 67 14.51 11.65 -13.18
CA ASN A 67 13.84 12.22 -14.34
C ASN A 67 12.93 11.23 -15.08
N ILE A 68 12.82 9.99 -14.62
CA ILE A 68 11.86 9.02 -15.17
C ILE A 68 10.62 8.99 -14.27
N PRO A 69 9.39 9.13 -14.82
CA PRO A 69 8.16 9.05 -14.05
C PRO A 69 8.08 7.77 -13.21
N LEU A 70 7.85 7.93 -11.89
CA LEU A 70 7.82 6.86 -10.91
C LEU A 70 6.41 6.61 -10.42
N ILE A 71 5.88 5.41 -10.63
CA ILE A 71 4.59 4.95 -10.08
C ILE A 71 4.85 4.17 -8.81
N ILE A 72 4.40 4.68 -7.68
CA ILE A 72 4.56 4.06 -6.37
C ILE A 72 3.35 3.17 -6.10
N ALA A 73 3.55 1.86 -6.14
CA ALA A 73 2.57 0.85 -5.79
C ALA A 73 2.99 0.05 -4.53
N THR A 74 4.09 0.47 -3.89
CA THR A 74 4.57 -0.04 -2.61
C THR A 74 3.58 0.29 -1.50
N LYS A 75 3.18 -0.73 -0.73
CA LYS A 75 2.37 -0.57 0.48
C LYS A 75 3.29 -0.39 1.71
N GLY A 76 2.77 0.26 2.77
CA GLY A 76 3.51 0.42 4.03
C GLY A 76 4.38 1.69 4.12
N LEU A 77 4.21 2.65 3.22
CA LEU A 77 4.81 3.97 3.32
C LEU A 77 3.86 4.95 4.03
N LEU A 78 4.34 5.62 5.08
CA LEU A 78 3.54 6.58 5.87
C LEU A 78 3.65 8.01 5.34
N THR A 79 4.70 8.32 4.60
CA THR A 79 4.94 9.66 4.02
C THR A 79 5.52 9.53 2.62
N ASP A 80 5.46 10.61 1.88
CA ASP A 80 6.06 10.75 0.55
C ASP A 80 7.40 11.50 0.57
N ASP A 81 7.93 11.83 1.75
CA ASP A 81 9.12 12.66 1.90
C ASP A 81 10.38 12.09 1.21
N CYS A 82 10.47 10.76 1.12
CA CYS A 82 11.60 10.11 0.43
C CYS A 82 11.56 10.27 -1.11
N PHE A 83 10.45 10.75 -1.68
CA PHE A 83 10.27 10.95 -3.12
C PHE A 83 10.37 12.41 -3.56
N LYS A 84 10.59 13.35 -2.65
CA LYS A 84 10.65 14.80 -2.96
C LYS A 84 11.69 15.20 -3.99
N ASP A 85 12.75 14.39 -4.15
CA ASP A 85 13.82 14.64 -5.13
C ASP A 85 13.49 14.07 -6.52
N PHE A 86 12.37 13.37 -6.69
CA PHE A 86 11.88 12.90 -7.99
C PHE A 86 11.11 14.03 -8.68
N GLU A 87 11.44 14.29 -9.95
CA GLU A 87 10.77 15.31 -10.75
C GLU A 87 9.28 14.99 -10.95
N ASP A 88 8.99 13.70 -11.10
CA ASP A 88 7.64 13.24 -11.38
C ASP A 88 7.36 11.88 -10.72
N TYR A 89 6.49 11.87 -9.71
CA TYR A 89 6.03 10.63 -9.09
C TYR A 89 4.52 10.64 -8.87
N MET A 90 3.93 9.48 -8.93
CA MET A 90 2.50 9.24 -8.76
C MET A 90 2.27 7.99 -7.93
N VAL A 91 1.08 7.86 -7.35
CA VAL A 91 0.75 6.74 -6.45
C VAL A 91 -0.41 5.94 -7.01
N LEU A 92 -0.32 4.61 -6.87
CA LEU A 92 -1.36 3.64 -7.16
C LEU A 92 -1.59 2.76 -5.94
N SER A 93 -2.80 2.76 -5.37
CA SER A 93 -3.17 1.96 -4.19
C SER A 93 -4.64 1.54 -4.28
N GLY A 94 -5.08 0.66 -3.38
CA GLY A 94 -6.49 0.28 -3.27
C GLY A 94 -6.70 -1.21 -3.00
N PRO A 95 -7.98 -1.66 -2.93
CA PRO A 95 -8.38 -3.01 -2.57
C PRO A 95 -8.15 -4.01 -3.71
N GLY A 96 -6.89 -4.29 -4.02
CA GLY A 96 -6.49 -5.23 -5.05
C GLY A 96 -5.62 -6.35 -4.51
N PHE A 97 -6.16 -7.56 -4.38
CA PHE A 97 -5.30 -8.73 -4.23
C PHE A 97 -4.72 -9.12 -5.59
N ALA A 98 -3.44 -9.49 -5.60
CA ALA A 98 -2.76 -9.93 -6.82
C ALA A 98 -3.49 -11.08 -7.53
N VAL A 99 -4.05 -12.01 -6.76
CA VAL A 99 -4.83 -13.13 -7.28
C VAL A 99 -6.10 -12.69 -8.02
N ASP A 100 -6.78 -11.65 -7.52
CA ASP A 100 -8.00 -11.14 -8.15
C ASP A 100 -7.67 -10.36 -9.43
N ILE A 101 -6.59 -9.58 -9.42
CA ILE A 101 -6.07 -8.90 -10.62
C ILE A 101 -5.68 -9.92 -11.70
N LYS A 102 -4.92 -10.96 -11.34
CA LYS A 102 -4.50 -12.03 -12.27
C LYS A 102 -5.71 -12.81 -12.81
N ALA A 103 -6.73 -13.01 -11.98
CA ALA A 103 -7.99 -13.68 -12.37
C ALA A 103 -8.96 -12.76 -13.13
N ARG A 104 -8.57 -11.51 -13.42
CA ARG A 104 -9.43 -10.51 -14.11
C ARG A 104 -10.78 -10.30 -13.42
N LYS A 105 -10.82 -10.40 -12.09
CA LYS A 105 -11.98 -9.98 -11.32
C LYS A 105 -12.08 -8.45 -11.29
N LYS A 106 -13.26 -7.96 -10.99
CA LYS A 106 -13.48 -6.52 -10.81
C LYS A 106 -12.72 -6.01 -9.58
N VAL A 107 -11.80 -5.07 -9.80
CA VAL A 107 -10.94 -4.48 -8.78
C VAL A 107 -11.07 -2.96 -8.86
N TYR A 108 -11.11 -2.32 -7.71
CA TYR A 108 -11.14 -0.87 -7.57
C TYR A 108 -9.81 -0.38 -7.04
N LEU A 109 -9.28 0.69 -7.59
CA LEU A 109 -8.01 1.28 -7.20
C LEU A 109 -8.15 2.80 -7.12
N THR A 110 -7.22 3.45 -6.45
CA THR A 110 -7.08 4.90 -6.41
C THR A 110 -5.75 5.28 -7.06
N ALA A 111 -5.77 6.22 -7.99
CA ALA A 111 -4.59 6.75 -8.65
C ALA A 111 -4.47 8.26 -8.42
N THR A 112 -3.24 8.77 -8.34
CA THR A 112 -2.98 10.20 -8.14
C THR A 112 -2.61 10.94 -9.42
N ASP A 113 -2.69 10.28 -10.56
CA ASP A 113 -2.39 10.88 -11.87
C ASP A 113 -3.17 10.15 -12.96
N GLN A 114 -3.71 10.92 -13.92
CA GLN A 114 -4.46 10.37 -15.04
C GLN A 114 -3.65 9.39 -15.90
N ARG A 115 -2.34 9.62 -16.03
CA ARG A 115 -1.44 8.73 -16.76
C ARG A 115 -1.39 7.31 -16.18
N VAL A 116 -1.52 7.18 -14.85
CA VAL A 116 -1.62 5.87 -14.18
C VAL A 116 -2.92 5.17 -14.58
N ILE A 117 -4.04 5.89 -14.56
CA ILE A 117 -5.34 5.36 -15.00
C ILE A 117 -5.24 4.89 -16.43
N ASP A 118 -4.73 5.74 -17.33
CA ASP A 118 -4.59 5.41 -18.76
C ASP A 118 -3.71 4.20 -19.01
N LEU A 119 -2.63 4.03 -18.23
CA LEU A 119 -1.74 2.88 -18.32
C LEU A 119 -2.39 1.56 -17.89
N PHE A 120 -3.17 1.60 -16.80
CA PHE A 120 -3.73 0.40 -16.18
C PHE A 120 -5.20 0.14 -16.53
N THR A 121 -5.82 0.95 -17.39
CA THR A 121 -7.23 0.80 -17.75
C THR A 121 -7.52 -0.55 -18.43
N LEU A 122 -8.35 -1.36 -17.79
CA LEU A 122 -8.99 -2.57 -18.32
C LEU A 122 -10.47 -2.55 -17.90
N PRO A 123 -11.38 -3.27 -18.60
CA PRO A 123 -12.79 -3.34 -18.21
C PRO A 123 -13.03 -3.82 -16.77
N THR A 124 -12.08 -4.57 -16.22
CA THR A 124 -12.12 -5.12 -14.85
C THR A 124 -11.49 -4.21 -13.80
N LEU A 125 -10.86 -3.10 -14.20
CA LEU A 125 -10.26 -2.15 -13.28
C LEU A 125 -11.03 -0.84 -13.30
N GLN A 126 -11.40 -0.37 -12.12
CA GLN A 126 -12.04 0.93 -11.92
C GLN A 126 -11.17 1.79 -11.00
N PHE A 127 -11.20 3.11 -11.21
CA PHE A 127 -10.31 4.01 -10.50
C PHE A 127 -11.06 5.18 -9.89
N ASP A 128 -10.73 5.48 -8.63
CA ASP A 128 -10.88 6.80 -8.06
C ASP A 128 -9.67 7.65 -8.41
N TYR A 129 -9.86 8.95 -8.52
CA TYR A 129 -8.80 9.91 -8.74
C TYR A 129 -8.70 10.90 -7.58
N THR A 130 -7.48 11.19 -7.16
CA THR A 130 -7.16 12.30 -6.25
C THR A 130 -5.74 12.80 -6.55
N ASN A 131 -5.44 14.05 -6.23
CA ASN A 131 -4.07 14.58 -6.28
C ASN A 131 -3.33 14.44 -4.94
N ASP A 132 -3.96 13.87 -3.92
CA ASP A 132 -3.39 13.69 -2.57
C ASP A 132 -2.49 12.44 -2.50
N ARG A 133 -1.25 12.57 -2.97
CA ARG A 133 -0.25 11.48 -2.96
C ARG A 133 0.04 10.96 -1.56
N ARG A 134 0.19 11.89 -0.60
CA ARG A 134 0.47 11.57 0.80
C ARG A 134 -0.67 10.79 1.43
N GLY A 135 -1.91 11.24 1.25
CA GLY A 135 -3.08 10.53 1.78
C GLY A 135 -3.24 9.13 1.24
N VAL A 136 -3.02 8.92 -0.08
CA VAL A 136 -3.09 7.59 -0.69
C VAL A 136 -2.03 6.65 -0.10
N LEU A 137 -0.78 7.10 0.10
CA LEU A 137 0.27 6.31 0.75
C LEU A 137 -0.07 5.99 2.20
N MET A 138 -0.53 6.97 2.96
CA MET A 138 -0.92 6.80 4.36
C MET A 138 -2.07 5.80 4.50
N CYS A 139 -3.13 5.91 3.70
CA CYS A 139 -4.24 4.96 3.69
C CYS A 139 -3.75 3.53 3.47
N GLY A 140 -2.91 3.31 2.45
CA GLY A 140 -2.32 2.01 2.13
C GLY A 140 -1.48 1.39 3.26
N SER A 141 -0.94 2.23 4.17
CA SER A 141 -0.18 1.80 5.36
C SER A 141 -1.07 1.58 6.57
N LEU A 142 -1.87 2.58 6.91
CA LEU A 142 -2.66 2.62 8.14
C LEU A 142 -3.69 1.50 8.21
N LYS A 143 -4.34 1.18 7.08
CA LYS A 143 -5.27 0.04 7.01
C LYS A 143 -4.67 -1.28 7.51
N ASN A 144 -3.37 -1.49 7.28
CA ASN A 144 -2.68 -2.71 7.71
C ASN A 144 -2.52 -2.76 9.24
N VAL A 145 -2.36 -1.60 9.89
CA VAL A 145 -2.30 -1.49 11.35
C VAL A 145 -3.66 -1.83 11.96
N TYR A 146 -4.75 -1.25 11.42
CA TYR A 146 -6.11 -1.56 11.89
C TYR A 146 -6.50 -3.01 11.59
N ALA A 147 -6.00 -3.61 10.51
CA ALA A 147 -6.25 -5.02 10.22
C ALA A 147 -5.65 -5.96 11.27
N ILE A 148 -4.49 -5.61 11.86
CA ILE A 148 -3.94 -6.36 13.00
C ILE A 148 -4.93 -6.31 14.17
N LEU A 149 -5.46 -5.13 14.51
CA LEU A 149 -6.43 -4.99 15.61
C LEU A 149 -7.72 -5.77 15.32
N ALA A 150 -8.22 -5.71 14.08
CA ALA A 150 -9.39 -6.48 13.68
C ALA A 150 -9.20 -7.99 13.90
N GLY A 151 -8.00 -8.50 13.57
CA GLY A 151 -7.61 -9.90 13.83
C GLY A 151 -7.50 -10.21 15.31
N MET A 152 -6.92 -9.32 16.13
CA MET A 152 -6.84 -9.49 17.59
C MET A 152 -8.22 -9.56 18.23
N LYS A 153 -9.17 -8.77 17.73
CA LYS A 153 -10.57 -8.79 18.18
C LYS A 153 -11.39 -9.95 17.60
N GLY A 154 -10.83 -10.74 16.68
CA GLY A 154 -11.53 -11.85 16.02
C GLY A 154 -12.75 -11.40 15.19
N LEU A 155 -12.73 -10.19 14.65
CA LEU A 155 -13.87 -9.62 13.93
C LEU A 155 -14.16 -10.39 12.63
N GLN A 156 -15.37 -10.84 12.47
CA GLN A 156 -15.82 -11.54 11.26
C GLN A 156 -16.41 -10.54 10.26
N ARG A 157 -15.99 -10.62 9.00
CA ARG A 157 -16.50 -9.74 7.94
C ARG A 157 -18.01 -9.81 7.84
N MET A 158 -18.63 -8.69 7.51
CA MET A 158 -20.07 -8.53 7.27
C MET A 158 -20.93 -8.63 8.55
N THR A 159 -20.34 -8.64 9.75
CA THR A 159 -21.09 -8.50 11.01
C THR A 159 -21.25 -7.03 11.39
N PRO A 160 -22.27 -6.68 12.22
CA PRO A 160 -22.43 -5.29 12.70
C PRO A 160 -21.18 -4.76 13.39
N GLU A 161 -20.54 -5.56 14.24
CA GLU A 161 -19.31 -5.18 14.98
C GLU A 161 -18.15 -4.89 14.03
N TRP A 162 -18.04 -5.65 12.93
CA TRP A 162 -17.03 -5.41 11.92
C TRP A 162 -17.32 -4.10 11.15
N TYR A 163 -18.58 -3.81 10.81
CA TYR A 163 -18.93 -2.55 10.15
C TYR A 163 -18.64 -1.35 11.05
N ASP A 164 -19.00 -1.42 12.33
CA ASP A 164 -18.73 -0.35 13.31
C ASP A 164 -17.22 -0.12 13.45
N PHE A 165 -16.44 -1.21 13.56
CA PHE A 165 -14.98 -1.13 13.62
C PHE A 165 -14.39 -0.47 12.39
N VAL A 166 -14.76 -0.92 11.18
CA VAL A 166 -14.25 -0.38 9.91
C VAL A 166 -14.61 1.10 9.79
N HIS A 167 -15.82 1.48 10.16
CA HIS A 167 -16.25 2.88 10.11
C HIS A 167 -15.46 3.76 11.10
N GLN A 168 -15.25 3.28 12.32
CA GLN A 168 -14.44 3.99 13.30
C GLN A 168 -12.97 4.10 12.85
N ALA A 169 -12.38 3.02 12.35
CA ALA A 169 -11.02 3.00 11.82
C ALA A 169 -10.85 4.00 10.66
N ASN A 170 -11.84 4.06 9.76
CA ASN A 170 -11.83 5.03 8.65
C ASN A 170 -11.84 6.49 9.16
N LYS A 171 -12.66 6.79 10.15
CA LYS A 171 -12.69 8.12 10.80
C LYS A 171 -11.34 8.47 11.44
N GLU A 172 -10.70 7.50 12.10
CA GLU A 172 -9.38 7.70 12.68
C GLU A 172 -8.32 7.94 11.60
N ILE A 173 -8.37 7.20 10.48
CA ILE A 173 -7.51 7.44 9.31
C ILE A 173 -7.71 8.87 8.81
N GLY A 174 -8.94 9.33 8.59
CA GLY A 174 -9.21 10.70 8.14
C GLY A 174 -8.59 11.77 9.07
N LYS A 175 -8.67 11.59 10.40
CA LYS A 175 -8.02 12.48 11.36
C LYS A 175 -6.50 12.46 11.24
N LEU A 176 -5.91 11.26 11.06
CA LEU A 176 -4.47 11.10 10.85
C LEU A 176 -4.01 11.80 9.57
N LEU A 177 -4.75 11.65 8.47
CA LEU A 177 -4.47 12.33 7.20
C LEU A 177 -4.42 13.85 7.41
N MET A 178 -5.48 14.43 7.95
CA MET A 178 -5.56 15.87 8.20
C MET A 178 -4.42 16.38 9.09
N ASN A 179 -4.08 15.64 10.14
CA ASN A 179 -3.00 16.01 11.07
C ASN A 179 -1.59 15.89 10.45
N ASN A 180 -1.46 15.24 9.30
CA ASN A 180 -0.21 15.03 8.57
C ASN A 180 -0.21 15.69 7.18
N SER A 181 -0.97 16.78 7.01
CA SER A 181 -1.02 17.60 5.79
C SER A 181 -1.48 16.82 4.54
N ALA A 182 -2.42 15.89 4.74
CA ALA A 182 -3.11 15.17 3.69
C ALA A 182 -4.62 15.47 3.73
N ASP A 183 -5.33 15.17 2.64
CA ASP A 183 -6.79 15.38 2.57
C ASP A 183 -7.52 14.26 3.33
N SER A 184 -8.30 14.63 4.35
CA SER A 184 -9.10 13.67 5.13
C SER A 184 -10.09 12.87 4.27
N ASN A 185 -10.59 13.45 3.16
CA ASN A 185 -11.53 12.79 2.26
C ASN A 185 -10.89 11.63 1.48
N THR A 186 -9.55 11.60 1.39
CA THR A 186 -8.84 10.46 0.78
C THR A 186 -9.12 9.15 1.52
N ALA A 187 -9.45 9.19 2.81
CA ALA A 187 -9.87 8.03 3.57
C ALA A 187 -11.16 7.37 3.04
N ASP A 188 -12.04 8.14 2.39
CA ASP A 188 -13.32 7.64 1.86
C ASP A 188 -13.20 7.07 0.44
N LEU A 189 -12.03 7.17 -0.19
CA LEU A 189 -11.72 6.57 -1.48
C LEU A 189 -11.39 5.07 -1.35
N GLU A 190 -11.25 4.39 -2.48
CA GLU A 190 -10.94 2.95 -2.50
C GLU A 190 -9.60 2.60 -1.85
N CYS A 191 -8.60 3.49 -1.90
CA CYS A 191 -7.33 3.30 -1.18
C CYS A 191 -7.48 3.36 0.35
N GLY A 192 -8.53 4.00 0.87
CA GLY A 192 -8.89 4.10 2.28
C GLY A 192 -9.94 3.05 2.66
N ILE A 193 -11.22 3.44 2.64
CA ILE A 193 -12.32 2.60 3.12
C ILE A 193 -12.45 1.27 2.35
N GLY A 194 -12.22 1.26 1.03
CA GLY A 194 -12.28 0.04 0.21
C GLY A 194 -11.22 -0.97 0.64
N ASP A 195 -9.95 -0.52 0.70
CA ASP A 195 -8.82 -1.37 1.07
C ASP A 195 -8.83 -1.76 2.58
N LEU A 196 -9.39 -0.90 3.44
CA LEU A 196 -9.64 -1.22 4.86
C LEU A 196 -10.64 -2.37 4.98
N LYS A 197 -11.78 -2.31 4.29
CA LYS A 197 -12.78 -3.38 4.23
C LYS A 197 -12.20 -4.69 3.74
N LEU A 198 -11.32 -4.63 2.72
CA LEU A 198 -10.68 -5.82 2.18
C LEU A 198 -9.71 -6.43 3.19
N THR A 199 -8.97 -5.60 3.94
CA THR A 199 -7.83 -6.02 4.76
C THR A 199 -8.24 -6.41 6.18
N CYS A 200 -9.30 -5.82 6.75
CA CYS A 200 -9.81 -6.13 8.08
C CYS A 200 -10.64 -7.42 8.13
N GLY A 201 -10.12 -8.51 7.53
CA GLY A 201 -10.72 -9.84 7.52
C GLY A 201 -9.87 -10.81 6.72
N MET A 202 -10.27 -12.09 6.73
CA MET A 202 -9.59 -13.13 5.95
C MET A 202 -9.86 -13.00 4.44
N PRO A 203 -8.91 -13.35 3.55
CA PRO A 203 -7.52 -13.71 3.85
C PRO A 203 -6.59 -12.48 3.85
N SER A 204 -6.16 -12.02 5.01
CA SER A 204 -5.21 -10.92 5.14
C SER A 204 -4.08 -11.29 6.10
N ARG A 205 -2.84 -11.23 5.67
CA ARG A 205 -1.66 -11.50 6.51
C ARG A 205 -1.62 -10.63 7.78
N ASN A 206 -2.08 -9.38 7.69
CA ASN A 206 -2.14 -8.50 8.86
C ASN A 206 -3.21 -8.95 9.84
N TYR A 207 -4.38 -9.35 9.35
CA TYR A 207 -5.45 -9.90 10.17
C TYR A 207 -5.03 -11.23 10.82
N GLU A 208 -4.45 -12.17 10.05
CA GLU A 208 -3.92 -13.44 10.56
C GLU A 208 -2.88 -13.22 11.65
N TYR A 209 -1.96 -12.28 11.45
CA TYR A 209 -0.98 -11.90 12.47
C TYR A 209 -1.66 -11.42 13.76
N GLY A 210 -2.68 -10.57 13.65
CA GLY A 210 -3.49 -10.12 14.78
C GLY A 210 -4.15 -11.29 15.54
N THR A 211 -4.71 -12.26 14.82
CA THR A 211 -5.31 -13.47 15.41
C THR A 211 -4.27 -14.30 16.19
N ILE A 212 -3.04 -14.39 15.68
CA ILE A 212 -1.94 -15.07 16.39
C ILE A 212 -1.58 -14.30 17.66
N LEU A 213 -1.46 -12.97 17.58
CA LEU A 213 -1.11 -12.12 18.72
C LEU A 213 -2.14 -12.19 19.87
N ALA A 214 -3.41 -12.32 19.55
CA ALA A 214 -4.48 -12.48 20.56
C ALA A 214 -4.26 -13.71 21.46
N ASN A 215 -3.62 -14.75 20.91
CA ASN A 215 -3.36 -16.01 21.61
C ASN A 215 -1.90 -16.14 22.07
N ARG A 216 -0.98 -15.34 21.53
CA ARG A 216 0.47 -15.43 21.78
C ARG A 216 1.09 -14.04 21.75
N ALA A 217 1.01 -13.34 22.89
CA ALA A 217 1.63 -12.03 23.04
C ALA A 217 3.14 -12.05 22.71
N GLY A 218 3.61 -11.02 22.01
CA GLY A 218 5.02 -10.89 21.65
C GLY A 218 5.51 -11.84 20.53
N PHE A 219 4.59 -12.49 19.79
CA PHE A 219 4.96 -13.28 18.62
C PHE A 219 5.61 -12.40 17.53
N GLU A 220 6.82 -12.77 17.10
CA GLU A 220 7.51 -12.14 15.97
C GLU A 220 7.30 -12.98 14.70
N PRO A 221 6.81 -12.38 13.61
CA PRO A 221 6.54 -13.12 12.38
C PRO A 221 7.84 -13.36 11.59
N GLU A 222 7.97 -14.52 10.97
CA GLU A 222 9.10 -14.86 10.08
C GLU A 222 9.05 -14.03 8.78
N ASN A 223 7.85 -13.79 8.27
CA ASN A 223 7.61 -13.02 7.05
C ASN A 223 7.24 -11.57 7.37
N THR A 224 7.46 -10.67 6.42
CA THR A 224 7.11 -9.27 6.57
C THR A 224 5.58 -9.09 6.73
N VAL A 225 5.19 -8.48 7.85
CA VAL A 225 3.84 -7.99 8.13
C VAL A 225 3.87 -6.46 8.03
N GLU A 226 3.30 -5.92 6.97
CA GLU A 226 3.41 -4.47 6.69
C GLU A 226 2.75 -3.62 7.78
N GLY A 227 1.67 -4.10 8.41
CA GLY A 227 1.03 -3.42 9.53
C GLY A 227 1.94 -3.30 10.75
N LEU A 228 2.73 -4.33 11.08
CA LEU A 228 3.71 -4.29 12.17
C LEU A 228 4.84 -3.30 11.83
N THR A 229 5.32 -3.32 10.58
CA THR A 229 6.33 -2.36 10.10
C THR A 229 5.80 -0.93 10.21
N ALA A 230 4.58 -0.66 9.76
CA ALA A 230 3.95 0.65 9.86
C ALA A 230 3.75 1.09 11.33
N ALA A 231 3.25 0.20 12.19
CA ALA A 231 3.05 0.48 13.61
C ALA A 231 4.37 0.87 14.31
N ARG A 232 5.47 0.16 14.04
CA ARG A 232 6.80 0.49 14.57
C ARG A 232 7.29 1.86 14.11
N ARG A 233 7.01 2.23 12.86
CA ARG A 233 7.35 3.56 12.31
C ARG A 233 6.52 4.67 12.96
N ILE A 234 5.21 4.43 13.16
CA ILE A 234 4.33 5.34 13.89
C ILE A 234 4.84 5.57 15.32
N LYS A 235 5.21 4.50 16.03
CA LYS A 235 5.79 4.60 17.41
C LYS A 235 7.11 5.37 17.46
N ARG A 236 7.86 5.42 16.37
CA ARG A 236 9.10 6.23 16.23
C ARG A 236 8.84 7.69 15.87
N GLY A 237 7.57 8.10 15.72
CA GLY A 237 7.20 9.48 15.43
C GLY A 237 7.33 9.88 13.96
N GLU A 238 7.24 8.93 13.01
CA GLU A 238 7.29 9.27 11.58
C GLU A 238 6.06 10.04 11.09
N ILE A 239 4.95 9.97 11.84
CA ILE A 239 3.75 10.77 11.61
C ILE A 239 3.27 11.37 12.94
N ASN A 240 2.57 12.49 12.84
CA ASN A 240 1.95 13.15 13.99
C ASN A 240 0.63 12.45 14.33
N ILE A 241 0.45 12.06 15.59
CA ILE A 241 -0.76 11.39 16.10
C ILE A 241 -1.60 12.41 16.88
N PRO A 242 -2.80 12.77 16.39
CA PRO A 242 -3.73 13.61 17.15
C PRO A 242 -4.37 12.82 18.30
N GLU A 243 -4.95 13.52 19.26
CA GLU A 243 -5.77 12.90 20.31
C GLU A 243 -7.06 12.28 19.74
N GLY A 244 -7.65 11.35 20.50
CA GLY A 244 -8.96 10.76 20.19
C GLY A 244 -8.93 9.72 19.08
N LEU A 245 -7.91 8.87 19.09
CA LEU A 245 -7.75 7.71 18.20
C LEU A 245 -7.72 6.40 19.02
N PRO A 246 -8.84 5.99 19.62
CA PRO A 246 -8.85 4.86 20.55
C PRO A 246 -8.41 3.54 19.91
N LEU A 247 -8.79 3.24 18.65
CA LEU A 247 -8.38 2.00 18.00
C LEU A 247 -6.87 2.00 17.69
N LEU A 248 -6.33 3.12 17.20
CA LEU A 248 -4.89 3.23 16.99
C LEU A 248 -4.12 3.08 18.29
N THR A 249 -4.55 3.75 19.36
CA THR A 249 -3.93 3.67 20.69
C THR A 249 -3.95 2.22 21.20
N GLU A 250 -5.08 1.53 21.05
CA GLU A 250 -5.23 0.13 21.45
C GLU A 250 -4.22 -0.76 20.72
N VAL A 251 -4.18 -0.72 19.38
CA VAL A 251 -3.26 -1.60 18.63
C VAL A 251 -1.80 -1.28 18.92
N LEU A 252 -1.43 0.00 19.01
CA LEU A 252 -0.04 0.38 19.29
C LEU A 252 0.42 -0.05 20.69
N SER A 253 -0.47 -0.11 21.67
CA SER A 253 -0.15 -0.61 23.00
C SER A 253 0.16 -2.11 23.04
N GLN A 254 -0.35 -2.87 22.10
CA GLN A 254 -0.18 -4.34 22.00
C GLN A 254 1.01 -4.77 21.13
N LEU A 255 1.53 -3.85 20.32
CA LEU A 255 2.66 -4.13 19.41
C LEU A 255 3.97 -3.62 20.02
N ASN A 256 4.97 -4.50 20.11
CA ASN A 256 6.32 -4.18 20.59
C ASN A 256 7.17 -3.50 19.52
#